data_ce8c9af6233bd1e3314db82104de2aa4
#
_entry.id   ce8c9af6233bd1e3314db82104de2aa4
#
_cell.length_a   1.000
_cell.length_b   1.000
_cell.length_c   1.000
_cell.angle_alpha   90.00
_cell.angle_beta   90.00
_cell.angle_gamma   90.00
#
_symmetry.space_group_name_H-M   'P 1'
#
loop_
_entity.id
_entity.type
_entity.pdbx_description
1 polymer ?
#
loop_
_entity_poly.entity_id
_entity_poly.type
_entity_poly.pdbx_seq_one_letter_code
_entity_poly.pdbx_strand_id
1 'polypeptide(L)'
;KYEPTIKLLINNSDIIETKVNIYKTFENKLIMSTMVKNEDNYIIQWINYHKKLGIEHFIIYDNKDSEHFPENYLKFLLKEYIDDGIVLLINWSYKYVLEKSGVSGLSTQQCHSLYAFRNSKYIAYFDVDEYINPQTNDYNLHNILNNYLTENNIDYNSIGGITLKCKLFFNPFNKSENNYDFLRIYNCDNFTPFPHRVKNFAIPKNVNAWCLHEMANGKPTKYIDDKIMYFNHYFYLNKERGKDNKNLTDKSIERLLNEFNL
;
A
#
# COMPACT_ATOMS: atom_id res chain seq x y z
N LYS A 1 14.92 2.65 27.89
CA LYS A 1 14.81 2.80 26.41
C LYS A 1 15.15 1.46 25.79
N TYR A 2 14.17 0.78 25.21
CA TYR A 2 14.43 -0.47 24.47
C TYR A 2 14.84 -0.04 23.07
N GLU A 3 16.09 -0.28 22.70
CA GLU A 3 16.57 -0.15 21.32
C GLU A 3 16.57 -1.56 20.73
N PRO A 4 15.64 -1.90 19.84
CA PRO A 4 15.60 -3.23 19.25
C PRO A 4 16.86 -3.44 18.40
N THR A 5 17.52 -4.55 18.62
CA THR A 5 18.68 -5.00 17.86
C THR A 5 18.28 -6.16 16.95
N ILE A 6 18.70 -6.13 15.70
CA ILE A 6 18.59 -7.26 14.79
C ILE A 6 19.93 -7.97 14.79
N LYS A 7 19.91 -9.29 15.00
CA LYS A 7 21.08 -10.17 14.83
C LYS A 7 20.96 -10.88 13.49
N LEU A 8 21.88 -10.59 12.60
CA LEU A 8 21.98 -11.27 11.31
C LEU A 8 23.04 -12.36 11.41
N LEU A 9 22.66 -13.61 11.15
CA LEU A 9 23.59 -14.72 11.00
C LEU A 9 24.06 -14.77 9.55
N ILE A 10 25.34 -14.61 9.33
CA ILE A 10 25.97 -14.76 8.02
C ILE A 10 26.78 -16.05 8.04
N ASN A 11 26.50 -16.97 7.12
CA ASN A 11 27.20 -18.25 6.93
C ASN A 11 27.36 -19.11 8.22
N ASN A 12 26.37 -19.10 9.11
CA ASN A 12 26.35 -19.83 10.38
C ASN A 12 27.46 -19.49 11.40
N SER A 13 28.30 -18.48 11.17
CA SER A 13 29.41 -18.14 12.04
C SER A 13 29.51 -16.68 12.46
N ASP A 14 29.06 -15.76 11.62
CA ASP A 14 29.19 -14.34 11.90
C ASP A 14 27.86 -13.72 12.30
N ILE A 15 27.80 -13.14 13.49
CA ILE A 15 26.64 -12.39 13.97
C ILE A 15 26.91 -10.91 13.76
N ILE A 16 26.19 -10.29 12.84
CA ILE A 16 26.13 -8.82 12.74
C ILE A 16 24.96 -8.34 13.60
N GLU A 17 25.28 -7.58 14.63
CA GLU A 17 24.28 -6.92 15.46
C GLU A 17 24.11 -5.48 14.98
N THR A 18 22.88 -5.11 14.56
CA THR A 18 22.57 -3.76 14.13
C THR A 18 21.37 -3.21 14.89
N LYS A 19 21.43 -1.92 15.22
CA LYS A 19 20.32 -1.22 15.85
C LYS A 19 19.29 -0.84 14.81
N VAL A 20 18.01 -1.04 15.15
CA VAL A 20 16.91 -0.61 14.30
C VAL A 20 16.39 0.72 14.83
N ASN A 21 16.40 1.75 14.00
CA ASN A 21 15.75 2.99 14.33
C ASN A 21 14.22 2.81 14.19
N ILE A 22 13.52 2.95 15.32
CA ILE A 22 12.06 3.00 15.33
C ILE A 22 11.63 4.46 15.25
N TYR A 23 10.87 4.78 14.23
CA TYR A 23 10.31 6.13 14.07
C TYR A 23 9.14 6.33 15.03
N LYS A 24 9.36 7.08 16.12
CA LYS A 24 8.33 7.38 17.12
C LYS A 24 7.24 8.31 16.60
N THR A 25 7.55 9.13 15.60
CA THR A 25 6.62 10.09 14.99
C THR A 25 5.35 9.45 14.43
N PHE A 26 5.40 8.15 14.13
CA PHE A 26 4.27 7.40 13.57
C PHE A 26 3.54 6.52 14.61
N GLU A 27 3.81 6.74 15.90
CA GLU A 27 3.17 5.96 16.96
C GLU A 27 1.65 6.14 16.95
N ASN A 28 0.92 5.02 16.94
CA ASN A 28 -0.54 4.93 16.86
C ASN A 28 -1.18 5.54 15.60
N LYS A 29 -0.39 5.84 14.56
CA LYS A 29 -0.85 6.40 13.30
C LYS A 29 -1.32 5.31 12.32
N LEU A 30 -2.24 5.68 11.44
CA LEU A 30 -2.57 4.93 10.23
C LEU A 30 -1.68 5.45 9.10
N ILE A 31 -0.71 4.65 8.70
CA ILE A 31 0.25 5.00 7.66
C ILE A 31 0.08 4.11 6.44
N MET A 32 0.53 4.58 5.28
CA MET A 32 0.52 3.84 4.04
C MET A 32 1.94 3.68 3.50
N SER A 33 2.29 2.47 3.07
CA SER A 33 3.62 2.14 2.58
C SER A 33 3.56 1.59 1.16
N THR A 34 4.34 2.18 0.26
CA THR A 34 4.43 1.77 -1.15
C THR A 34 5.86 1.81 -1.64
N MET A 35 6.16 0.99 -2.66
CA MET A 35 7.41 1.07 -3.42
C MET A 35 7.08 1.56 -4.84
N VAL A 36 7.74 2.63 -5.26
CA VAL A 36 7.51 3.31 -6.54
C VAL A 36 8.66 3.03 -7.49
N LYS A 37 8.32 2.63 -8.72
CA LYS A 37 9.28 2.49 -9.80
C LYS A 37 8.69 3.07 -11.09
N ASN A 38 9.12 4.27 -11.48
CA ASN A 38 8.71 4.94 -12.72
C ASN A 38 7.19 5.20 -12.83
N GLU A 39 6.52 5.48 -11.70
CA GLU A 39 5.07 5.71 -11.59
C GLU A 39 4.77 7.12 -11.04
N ASP A 40 5.68 8.05 -11.25
CA ASP A 40 5.66 9.41 -10.66
C ASP A 40 4.41 10.21 -11.03
N ASN A 41 3.82 9.94 -12.20
CA ASN A 41 2.65 10.67 -12.72
C ASN A 41 1.38 10.48 -11.86
N TYR A 42 1.30 9.42 -11.08
CA TYR A 42 0.08 9.05 -10.33
C TYR A 42 0.20 9.29 -8.84
N ILE A 43 1.42 9.47 -8.33
CA ILE A 43 1.70 9.49 -6.89
C ILE A 43 0.99 10.62 -6.15
N ILE A 44 0.91 11.81 -6.74
CA ILE A 44 0.26 12.99 -6.12
C ILE A 44 -1.24 12.75 -5.95
N GLN A 45 -1.90 12.25 -7.01
CA GLN A 45 -3.32 11.93 -6.95
C GLN A 45 -3.60 10.83 -5.92
N TRP A 46 -2.76 9.80 -5.88
CA TRP A 46 -2.85 8.71 -4.94
C TRP A 46 -2.70 9.18 -3.48
N ILE A 47 -1.71 10.04 -3.18
CA ILE A 47 -1.53 10.65 -1.86
C ILE A 47 -2.76 11.46 -1.46
N ASN A 48 -3.22 12.37 -2.34
CA ASN A 48 -4.34 13.25 -2.05
C ASN A 48 -5.63 12.48 -1.79
N TYR A 49 -5.89 11.45 -2.58
CA TYR A 49 -7.04 10.58 -2.39
C TYR A 49 -7.01 9.87 -1.02
N HIS A 50 -5.93 9.18 -0.71
CA HIS A 50 -5.83 8.41 0.52
C HIS A 50 -5.72 9.29 1.78
N LYS A 51 -5.14 10.49 1.65
CA LYS A 51 -5.16 11.51 2.72
C LYS A 51 -6.59 11.90 3.08
N LYS A 52 -7.48 12.05 2.11
CA LYS A 52 -8.92 12.34 2.33
C LYS A 52 -9.63 11.18 3.05
N LEU A 53 -9.19 9.94 2.85
CA LEU A 53 -9.66 8.76 3.59
C LEU A 53 -9.09 8.64 5.01
N GLY A 54 -8.19 9.52 5.44
CA GLY A 54 -7.63 9.51 6.79
C GLY A 54 -6.27 8.82 6.91
N ILE A 55 -5.57 8.54 5.81
CA ILE A 55 -4.15 8.17 5.88
C ILE A 55 -3.36 9.38 6.35
N GLU A 56 -2.60 9.21 7.43
CA GLU A 56 -1.92 10.31 8.11
C GLU A 56 -0.51 10.55 7.57
N HIS A 57 0.19 9.47 7.17
CA HIS A 57 1.54 9.54 6.63
C HIS A 57 1.76 8.49 5.54
N PHE A 58 2.64 8.82 4.59
CA PHE A 58 3.02 7.97 3.47
C PHE A 58 4.52 7.66 3.53
N ILE A 59 4.85 6.38 3.51
CA ILE A 59 6.23 5.90 3.46
C ILE A 59 6.48 5.41 2.03
N ILE A 60 7.22 6.21 1.27
CA ILE A 60 7.44 5.95 -0.14
C ILE A 60 8.87 5.48 -0.33
N TYR A 61 9.02 4.28 -0.88
CA TYR A 61 10.30 3.68 -1.22
C TYR A 61 10.59 3.92 -2.70
N ASP A 62 11.56 4.76 -2.98
CA ASP A 62 12.00 5.09 -4.34
C ASP A 62 12.91 3.98 -4.86
N ASN A 63 12.35 3.12 -5.72
CA ASN A 63 13.05 2.00 -6.37
C ASN A 63 13.47 2.34 -7.80
N LYS A 64 13.69 3.60 -8.07
CA LYS A 64 14.05 4.09 -9.39
C LYS A 64 15.40 3.55 -9.85
N ASP A 65 15.48 3.13 -11.11
CA ASP A 65 16.78 2.96 -11.71
C ASP A 65 17.23 4.30 -12.33
N SER A 66 18.52 4.61 -12.13
CA SER A 66 19.13 5.89 -12.51
C SER A 66 19.16 6.18 -14.03
N GLU A 67 18.75 5.21 -14.86
CA GLU A 67 18.92 5.31 -16.32
C GLU A 67 17.80 6.11 -17.02
N HIS A 68 16.62 6.26 -16.40
CA HIS A 68 15.43 6.77 -17.07
C HIS A 68 14.90 8.12 -16.58
N PHE A 69 15.35 8.60 -15.42
CA PHE A 69 14.84 9.85 -14.85
C PHE A 69 15.94 10.68 -14.15
N PRO A 70 15.81 12.00 -14.09
CA PRO A 70 16.73 12.84 -13.33
C PRO A 70 16.83 12.37 -11.89
N GLU A 71 18.04 12.36 -11.36
CA GLU A 71 18.28 12.11 -9.96
C GLU A 71 17.44 13.07 -9.10
N ASN A 72 16.79 12.53 -8.06
CA ASN A 72 15.90 13.29 -7.17
C ASN A 72 14.59 13.84 -7.76
N TYR A 73 14.13 13.39 -8.93
CA TYR A 73 12.87 13.87 -9.50
C TYR A 73 11.68 13.62 -8.58
N LEU A 74 11.54 12.41 -8.04
CA LEU A 74 10.45 12.08 -7.09
C LEU A 74 10.53 12.94 -5.81
N LYS A 75 11.74 13.22 -5.31
CA LYS A 75 11.96 14.12 -4.17
C LYS A 75 11.51 15.56 -4.48
N PHE A 76 11.77 16.01 -5.68
CA PHE A 76 11.32 17.33 -6.13
C PHE A 76 9.79 17.38 -6.25
N LEU A 77 9.19 16.38 -6.85
CA LEU A 77 7.74 16.26 -7.03
C LEU A 77 6.99 16.22 -5.69
N LEU A 78 7.56 15.52 -4.70
CA LEU A 78 6.95 15.35 -3.37
C LEU A 78 7.42 16.38 -2.34
N LYS A 79 8.14 17.42 -2.76
CA LYS A 79 8.81 18.35 -1.83
C LYS A 79 7.86 18.91 -0.77
N GLU A 80 6.70 19.41 -1.16
CA GLU A 80 5.73 20.00 -0.23
C GLU A 80 5.24 18.98 0.81
N TYR A 81 4.92 17.77 0.38
CA TYR A 81 4.49 16.70 1.29
C TYR A 81 5.60 16.22 2.23
N ILE A 82 6.86 16.29 1.79
CA ILE A 82 8.03 15.95 2.61
C ILE A 82 8.26 17.06 3.65
N ASP A 83 8.23 18.33 3.23
CA ASP A 83 8.42 19.48 4.12
C ASP A 83 7.31 19.56 5.19
N ASP A 84 6.08 19.19 4.85
CA ASP A 84 4.93 19.10 5.75
C ASP A 84 4.99 17.83 6.66
N GLY A 85 5.96 16.96 6.46
CA GLY A 85 6.08 15.70 7.22
C GLY A 85 5.01 14.65 6.91
N ILE A 86 4.24 14.83 5.82
CA ILE A 86 3.22 13.88 5.35
C ILE A 86 3.88 12.69 4.66
N VAL A 87 4.95 12.93 3.90
CA VAL A 87 5.70 11.91 3.17
C VAL A 87 7.09 11.72 3.77
N LEU A 88 7.44 10.47 4.04
CA LEU A 88 8.80 10.04 4.24
C LEU A 88 9.28 9.30 2.99
N LEU A 89 10.23 9.89 2.27
CA LEU A 89 10.83 9.30 1.08
C LEU A 89 12.11 8.56 1.45
N ILE A 90 12.19 7.28 1.08
CA ILE A 90 13.32 6.39 1.36
C ILE A 90 13.91 5.92 0.02
N ASN A 91 15.19 6.18 -0.21
CA ASN A 91 15.87 5.60 -1.36
C ASN A 91 16.00 4.08 -1.19
N TRP A 92 15.52 3.31 -2.18
CA TRP A 92 15.43 1.86 -2.12
C TRP A 92 15.99 1.21 -3.39
N SER A 93 17.30 1.27 -3.58
CA SER A 93 18.01 0.82 -4.79
C SER A 93 18.16 -0.70 -4.91
N TYR A 94 17.24 -1.49 -4.34
CA TYR A 94 17.30 -2.94 -4.40
C TYR A 94 16.59 -3.47 -5.66
N LYS A 95 17.17 -4.51 -6.29
CA LYS A 95 16.52 -5.17 -7.43
C LYS A 95 15.13 -5.67 -7.04
N TYR A 96 14.15 -5.42 -7.92
CA TYR A 96 12.77 -5.84 -7.69
C TYR A 96 12.65 -7.36 -7.44
N VAL A 97 13.34 -8.15 -8.25
CA VAL A 97 13.48 -9.61 -8.07
C VAL A 97 14.95 -9.98 -8.13
N LEU A 98 15.42 -10.74 -7.16
CA LEU A 98 16.73 -11.39 -7.21
C LEU A 98 16.57 -12.78 -7.83
N GLU A 99 17.08 -12.98 -9.04
CA GLU A 99 16.89 -14.16 -9.88
C GLU A 99 17.23 -15.51 -9.22
N LYS A 100 18.12 -15.51 -8.22
CA LYS A 100 18.62 -16.74 -7.59
C LYS A 100 18.13 -16.99 -6.15
N SER A 101 17.60 -15.99 -5.47
CA SER A 101 17.26 -16.11 -4.04
C SER A 101 15.76 -16.12 -3.75
N GLY A 102 14.91 -15.81 -4.74
CA GLY A 102 13.46 -15.64 -4.54
C GLY A 102 13.07 -14.44 -3.66
N VAL A 103 14.05 -13.69 -3.13
CA VAL A 103 13.79 -12.49 -2.34
C VAL A 103 13.56 -11.32 -3.27
N SER A 104 12.42 -10.67 -3.16
CA SER A 104 12.11 -9.47 -3.93
C SER A 104 12.42 -8.21 -3.14
N GLY A 105 12.84 -7.14 -3.84
CA GLY A 105 12.99 -5.80 -3.25
C GLY A 105 11.68 -5.31 -2.61
N LEU A 106 10.53 -5.71 -3.16
CA LEU A 106 9.22 -5.39 -2.62
C LEU A 106 8.96 -6.07 -1.26
N SER A 107 9.18 -7.40 -1.15
CA SER A 107 9.02 -8.10 0.13
C SER A 107 9.98 -7.57 1.20
N THR A 108 11.21 -7.24 0.81
CA THR A 108 12.20 -6.66 1.72
C THR A 108 11.78 -5.26 2.18
N GLN A 109 11.23 -4.44 1.29
CA GLN A 109 10.67 -3.13 1.61
C GLN A 109 9.51 -3.24 2.60
N GLN A 110 8.59 -4.19 2.37
CA GLN A 110 7.47 -4.43 3.27
C GLN A 110 7.94 -4.87 4.67
N CYS A 111 8.92 -5.77 4.75
CA CYS A 111 9.51 -6.15 6.03
C CYS A 111 10.25 -4.99 6.70
N HIS A 112 11.00 -4.18 5.94
CA HIS A 112 11.66 -3.00 6.49
C HIS A 112 10.64 -2.04 7.09
N SER A 113 9.56 -1.70 6.37
CA SER A 113 8.52 -0.79 6.88
C SER A 113 7.82 -1.37 8.12
N LEU A 114 7.57 -2.69 8.15
CA LEU A 114 6.97 -3.37 9.28
C LEU A 114 7.78 -3.18 10.59
N TYR A 115 9.11 -3.24 10.50
CA TYR A 115 9.98 -3.08 11.66
C TYR A 115 10.29 -1.62 11.98
N ALA A 116 10.59 -0.80 10.99
CA ALA A 116 10.92 0.60 11.16
C ALA A 116 9.76 1.41 11.75
N PHE A 117 8.51 1.06 11.37
CA PHE A 117 7.30 1.73 11.83
C PHE A 117 6.43 0.85 12.73
N ARG A 118 7.05 -0.02 13.50
CA ARG A 118 6.39 -1.04 14.33
C ARG A 118 5.39 -0.47 15.34
N ASN A 119 5.51 0.80 15.72
CA ASN A 119 4.63 1.46 16.67
C ASN A 119 3.42 2.13 16.02
N SER A 120 3.30 2.13 14.70
CA SER A 120 2.07 2.59 14.05
C SER A 120 0.89 1.68 14.40
N LYS A 121 -0.33 2.23 14.32
CA LYS A 121 -1.55 1.45 14.54
C LYS A 121 -1.78 0.47 13.41
N TYR A 122 -1.69 0.96 12.18
CA TYR A 122 -1.76 0.14 10.97
C TYR A 122 -0.73 0.61 9.94
N ILE A 123 -0.23 -0.33 9.15
CA ILE A 123 0.47 -0.06 7.90
C ILE A 123 -0.39 -0.59 6.75
N ALA A 124 -0.87 0.28 5.88
CA ALA A 124 -1.57 -0.07 4.67
C ALA A 124 -0.56 -0.30 3.55
N TYR A 125 -0.55 -1.49 2.95
CA TYR A 125 0.33 -1.84 1.83
C TYR A 125 -0.46 -1.79 0.52
N PHE A 126 -0.29 -0.72 -0.27
CA PHE A 126 -0.99 -0.52 -1.54
C PHE A 126 -0.02 0.04 -2.58
N ASP A 127 -0.19 -0.37 -3.83
CA ASP A 127 0.55 0.18 -4.96
C ASP A 127 -0.11 1.49 -5.44
N VAL A 128 0.59 2.31 -6.23
CA VAL A 128 0.10 3.64 -6.64
C VAL A 128 -1.03 3.60 -7.66
N ASP A 129 -1.34 2.45 -8.22
CA ASP A 129 -2.49 2.19 -9.07
C ASP A 129 -3.67 1.52 -8.33
N GLU A 130 -3.60 1.46 -6.99
CA GLU A 130 -4.61 0.85 -6.14
C GLU A 130 -5.26 1.90 -5.23
N TYR A 131 -6.59 1.91 -5.20
CA TYR A 131 -7.39 2.91 -4.50
C TYR A 131 -8.39 2.23 -3.58
N ILE A 132 -8.30 2.51 -2.29
CA ILE A 132 -9.23 1.99 -1.27
C ILE A 132 -10.62 2.57 -1.55
N ASN A 133 -11.64 1.72 -1.61
CA ASN A 133 -13.00 2.11 -1.93
C ASN A 133 -13.97 1.68 -0.81
N PRO A 134 -14.14 2.51 0.25
CA PRO A 134 -15.15 2.28 1.27
C PRO A 134 -16.55 2.24 0.67
N GLN A 135 -17.43 1.36 1.11
CA GLN A 135 -18.79 1.22 0.64
C GLN A 135 -19.81 1.78 1.64
N THR A 136 -19.34 2.27 2.77
CA THR A 136 -20.13 2.94 3.81
C THR A 136 -20.26 4.44 3.54
N ASN A 137 -21.11 5.14 4.30
CA ASN A 137 -21.22 6.60 4.27
C ASN A 137 -20.13 7.30 5.09
N ASP A 138 -19.42 6.57 5.93
CA ASP A 138 -18.21 7.06 6.62
C ASP A 138 -17.01 6.73 5.74
N TYR A 139 -16.25 7.74 5.37
CA TYR A 139 -15.05 7.59 4.55
C TYR A 139 -13.76 7.57 5.37
N ASN A 140 -13.85 7.79 6.68
CA ASN A 140 -12.69 7.77 7.56
C ASN A 140 -12.26 6.33 7.88
N LEU A 141 -11.10 5.93 7.37
CA LEU A 141 -10.57 4.57 7.53
C LEU A 141 -10.39 4.17 9.01
N HIS A 142 -10.04 5.11 9.90
CA HIS A 142 -9.94 4.79 11.33
C HIS A 142 -11.28 4.32 11.90
N ASN A 143 -12.36 5.03 11.54
CA ASN A 143 -13.70 4.69 11.99
C ASN A 143 -14.15 3.36 11.40
N ILE A 144 -13.98 3.17 10.09
CA ILE A 144 -14.39 1.94 9.39
C ILE A 144 -13.70 0.73 10.00
N LEU A 145 -12.37 0.79 10.19
CA LEU A 145 -11.60 -0.32 10.75
C LEU A 145 -11.97 -0.60 12.21
N ASN A 146 -12.17 0.45 13.03
CA ASN A 146 -12.59 0.29 14.42
C ASN A 146 -14.01 -0.30 14.52
N ASN A 147 -14.96 0.22 13.72
CA ASN A 147 -16.33 -0.29 13.70
C ASN A 147 -16.37 -1.76 13.27
N TYR A 148 -15.61 -2.11 12.22
CA TYR A 148 -15.49 -3.50 11.78
C TYR A 148 -15.01 -4.43 12.91
N LEU A 149 -13.99 -4.05 13.66
CA LEU A 149 -13.50 -4.85 14.78
C LEU A 149 -14.55 -4.98 15.90
N THR A 150 -15.20 -3.87 16.23
CA THR A 150 -16.18 -3.82 17.33
C THR A 150 -17.44 -4.64 16.99
N GLU A 151 -18.01 -4.43 15.82
CA GLU A 151 -19.25 -5.10 15.36
C GLU A 151 -19.07 -6.62 15.21
N ASN A 152 -17.85 -7.07 14.88
CA ASN A 152 -17.53 -8.49 14.75
C ASN A 152 -16.89 -9.11 16.00
N ASN A 153 -16.82 -8.36 17.12
CA ASN A 153 -16.18 -8.81 18.37
C ASN A 153 -14.75 -9.31 18.15
N ILE A 154 -13.97 -8.64 17.31
CA ILE A 154 -12.58 -9.01 17.01
C ILE A 154 -11.64 -8.23 17.92
N ASP A 155 -10.85 -8.93 18.72
CA ASP A 155 -9.77 -8.30 19.48
C ASP A 155 -8.64 -7.89 18.55
N TYR A 156 -8.33 -6.59 18.54
CA TYR A 156 -7.22 -6.01 17.78
C TYR A 156 -5.88 -6.73 18.02
N ASN A 157 -5.65 -7.16 19.27
CA ASN A 157 -4.42 -7.86 19.61
C ASN A 157 -4.40 -9.33 19.18
N SER A 158 -5.52 -9.89 18.72
CA SER A 158 -5.58 -11.28 18.27
C SER A 158 -5.30 -11.48 16.78
N ILE A 159 -5.28 -10.41 15.99
CA ILE A 159 -5.13 -10.46 14.53
C ILE A 159 -3.85 -9.79 14.04
N GLY A 160 -3.33 -10.23 12.89
CA GLY A 160 -2.18 -9.63 12.19
C GLY A 160 -2.55 -8.46 11.29
N GLY A 161 -3.82 -8.32 10.93
CA GLY A 161 -4.30 -7.25 10.07
C GLY A 161 -5.69 -7.50 9.51
N ILE A 162 -6.13 -6.56 8.67
CA ILE A 162 -7.41 -6.58 7.97
C ILE A 162 -7.13 -6.61 6.47
N THR A 163 -7.72 -7.59 5.77
CA THR A 163 -7.48 -7.87 4.36
C THR A 163 -8.66 -7.42 3.51
N LEU A 164 -8.36 -6.74 2.40
CA LEU A 164 -9.32 -6.25 1.42
C LEU A 164 -9.28 -7.09 0.15
N LYS A 165 -10.45 -7.29 -0.45
CA LYS A 165 -10.58 -7.87 -1.79
C LYS A 165 -10.22 -6.84 -2.87
N CYS A 166 -9.75 -7.34 -3.99
CA CYS A 166 -9.40 -6.57 -5.18
C CYS A 166 -10.52 -6.61 -6.21
N LYS A 167 -10.82 -5.46 -6.80
CA LYS A 167 -11.61 -5.33 -8.02
C LYS A 167 -10.74 -4.72 -9.10
N LEU A 168 -10.56 -5.43 -10.22
CA LEU A 168 -9.73 -4.97 -11.33
C LEU A 168 -10.50 -4.04 -12.25
N PHE A 169 -9.91 -2.90 -12.57
CA PHE A 169 -10.43 -1.92 -13.52
C PHE A 169 -9.53 -1.86 -14.75
N PHE A 170 -10.14 -1.78 -15.91
CA PHE A 170 -9.44 -1.87 -17.19
C PHE A 170 -9.67 -0.62 -18.03
N ASN A 171 -8.58 0.01 -18.43
CA ASN A 171 -8.64 1.15 -19.31
C ASN A 171 -8.99 0.66 -20.75
N PRO A 172 -10.13 1.08 -21.31
CA PRO A 172 -10.51 0.76 -22.68
C PRO A 172 -9.76 1.60 -23.72
N PHE A 173 -9.00 2.63 -23.30
CA PHE A 173 -8.36 3.60 -24.18
C PHE A 173 -6.88 3.28 -24.40
N ASN A 174 -6.36 3.66 -25.58
CA ASN A 174 -4.95 3.56 -25.90
C ASN A 174 -4.11 4.57 -25.10
N LYS A 175 -2.87 4.21 -24.78
CA LYS A 175 -1.88 4.95 -23.97
C LYS A 175 -1.56 6.40 -24.37
N SER A 176 -2.06 6.92 -25.49
CA SER A 176 -1.61 8.18 -26.06
C SER A 176 -2.20 9.45 -25.43
N GLU A 177 -3.16 9.32 -24.52
CA GLU A 177 -3.81 10.47 -23.90
C GLU A 177 -3.25 10.71 -22.49
N ASN A 178 -2.23 11.57 -22.40
CA ASN A 178 -1.47 11.87 -21.17
C ASN A 178 -2.22 12.60 -20.06
N ASN A 179 -3.51 12.94 -20.24
CA ASN A 179 -4.30 13.72 -19.29
C ASN A 179 -5.59 12.99 -18.85
N TYR A 180 -5.55 11.68 -18.83
CA TYR A 180 -6.73 10.91 -18.52
C TYR A 180 -6.92 10.69 -17.02
N ASP A 181 -8.08 11.09 -16.50
CA ASP A 181 -8.49 10.78 -15.14
C ASP A 181 -8.89 9.29 -15.04
N PHE A 182 -7.91 8.44 -14.76
CA PHE A 182 -8.12 7.00 -14.72
C PHE A 182 -9.06 6.55 -13.59
N LEU A 183 -9.29 7.38 -12.55
CA LEU A 183 -10.28 7.07 -11.51
C LEU A 183 -11.71 7.05 -12.05
N ARG A 184 -11.96 7.66 -13.21
CA ARG A 184 -13.25 7.61 -13.92
C ARG A 184 -13.36 6.46 -14.93
N ILE A 185 -12.46 5.48 -14.86
CA ILE A 185 -12.60 4.20 -15.54
C ILE A 185 -13.54 3.33 -14.71
N TYR A 186 -14.66 2.94 -15.29
CA TYR A 186 -15.68 2.16 -14.60
C TYR A 186 -15.82 0.72 -15.09
N ASN A 187 -15.14 0.36 -16.18
CA ASN A 187 -15.12 -1.00 -16.68
C ASN A 187 -14.27 -1.89 -15.76
N CYS A 188 -14.88 -2.90 -15.20
CA CYS A 188 -14.22 -3.74 -14.21
C CYS A 188 -14.58 -5.23 -14.37
N ASP A 189 -13.86 -6.04 -13.63
CA ASP A 189 -14.14 -7.45 -13.40
C ASP A 189 -15.00 -7.68 -12.15
N ASN A 190 -15.40 -8.91 -11.94
CA ASN A 190 -15.78 -9.39 -10.61
C ASN A 190 -14.58 -9.30 -9.67
N PHE A 191 -14.85 -9.42 -8.36
CA PHE A 191 -13.76 -9.55 -7.40
C PHE A 191 -12.82 -10.69 -7.79
N THR A 192 -11.52 -10.44 -7.68
CA THR A 192 -10.53 -11.50 -7.92
C THR A 192 -10.75 -12.65 -6.93
N PRO A 193 -10.64 -13.92 -7.38
CA PRO A 193 -10.77 -15.06 -6.48
C PRO A 193 -9.74 -14.97 -5.34
N PHE A 194 -10.20 -15.24 -4.14
CA PHE A 194 -9.32 -15.39 -2.98
C PHE A 194 -8.38 -16.61 -3.14
N PRO A 195 -7.10 -16.54 -2.70
CA PRO A 195 -6.40 -15.43 -2.02
C PRO A 195 -5.64 -14.46 -2.94
N HIS A 196 -5.94 -14.44 -4.22
CA HIS A 196 -5.18 -13.67 -5.20
C HIS A 196 -5.47 -12.17 -5.13
N ARG A 197 -4.40 -11.37 -5.27
CA ARG A 197 -4.46 -9.90 -5.38
C ARG A 197 -5.18 -9.22 -4.23
N VAL A 198 -4.94 -9.63 -3.01
CA VAL A 198 -5.44 -8.95 -1.81
C VAL A 198 -4.46 -7.90 -1.32
N LYS A 199 -4.96 -6.90 -0.58
CA LYS A 199 -4.14 -5.89 0.10
C LYS A 199 -4.57 -5.77 1.56
N ASN A 200 -3.72 -5.17 2.38
CA ASN A 200 -3.90 -5.30 3.82
C ASN A 200 -3.60 -4.02 4.57
N PHE A 201 -4.33 -3.86 5.66
CA PHE A 201 -3.93 -3.03 6.80
C PHE A 201 -3.25 -3.95 7.82
N ALA A 202 -1.94 -4.00 7.82
CA ALA A 202 -1.17 -4.77 8.78
C ALA A 202 -1.16 -4.10 10.14
N ILE A 203 -1.21 -4.91 11.23
CA ILE A 203 -0.96 -4.48 12.60
C ILE A 203 0.49 -4.82 12.94
N PRO A 204 1.43 -3.86 12.86
CA PRO A 204 2.86 -4.19 12.87
C PRO A 204 3.33 -4.95 14.11
N LYS A 205 2.74 -4.67 15.26
CA LYS A 205 3.08 -5.35 16.53
C LYS A 205 2.73 -6.85 16.54
N ASN A 206 1.78 -7.25 15.69
CA ASN A 206 1.25 -8.60 15.64
C ASN A 206 1.81 -9.45 14.49
N VAL A 207 2.67 -8.86 13.66
CA VAL A 207 3.24 -9.48 12.46
C VAL A 207 4.77 -9.51 12.56
N ASN A 208 5.38 -10.63 12.17
CA ASN A 208 6.83 -10.79 12.17
C ASN A 208 7.44 -10.75 10.79
N ALA A 209 6.70 -11.12 9.75
CA ALA A 209 7.16 -11.04 8.37
C ALA A 209 5.98 -10.85 7.42
N TRP A 210 6.21 -10.09 6.35
CA TRP A 210 5.25 -9.82 5.29
C TRP A 210 5.81 -10.26 3.95
N CYS A 211 4.96 -10.78 3.07
CA CYS A 211 5.34 -11.19 1.72
C CYS A 211 4.26 -10.80 0.72
N LEU A 212 4.56 -9.85 -0.14
CA LEU A 212 3.71 -9.35 -1.26
C LEU A 212 2.27 -9.00 -0.83
N HIS A 213 1.38 -9.96 -0.84
CA HIS A 213 -0.05 -9.74 -0.63
C HIS A 213 -0.55 -10.23 0.73
N GLU A 214 0.28 -10.97 1.47
CA GLU A 214 -0.15 -11.59 2.71
C GLU A 214 0.94 -11.64 3.78
N MET A 215 0.51 -11.90 4.99
CA MET A 215 1.40 -12.09 6.12
C MET A 215 2.12 -13.45 5.99
N ALA A 216 3.45 -13.41 5.99
CA ALA A 216 4.26 -14.64 5.95
C ALA A 216 4.42 -15.27 7.33
N ASN A 217 4.43 -14.47 8.41
CA ASN A 217 4.55 -14.94 9.79
C ASN A 217 3.94 -13.93 10.77
N GLY A 218 3.14 -14.41 11.72
CA GLY A 218 2.49 -13.61 12.75
C GLY A 218 1.09 -14.12 13.07
N LYS A 219 0.23 -13.25 13.60
CA LYS A 219 -1.17 -13.56 13.88
C LYS A 219 -2.00 -13.53 12.59
N PRO A 220 -3.09 -14.33 12.49
CA PRO A 220 -3.89 -14.41 11.28
C PRO A 220 -4.52 -13.06 10.92
N THR A 221 -4.73 -12.81 9.63
CA THR A 221 -5.49 -11.66 9.15
C THR A 221 -6.99 -11.97 9.09
N LYS A 222 -7.83 -10.92 9.08
CA LYS A 222 -9.28 -11.00 8.91
C LYS A 222 -9.71 -10.30 7.64
N TYR A 223 -10.63 -10.93 6.91
CA TYR A 223 -11.21 -10.34 5.69
C TYR A 223 -12.36 -9.43 6.04
N ILE A 224 -12.29 -8.18 5.60
CA ILE A 224 -13.42 -7.27 5.67
C ILE A 224 -14.41 -7.60 4.54
N ASP A 225 -15.71 -7.47 4.82
CA ASP A 225 -16.75 -7.66 3.82
C ASP A 225 -16.62 -6.61 2.70
N ASP A 226 -16.71 -7.02 1.44
CA ASP A 226 -16.67 -6.12 0.29
C ASP A 226 -17.85 -5.15 0.22
N LYS A 227 -18.94 -5.40 0.97
CA LYS A 227 -20.00 -4.43 1.22
C LYS A 227 -19.61 -3.29 2.17
N ILE A 228 -18.52 -3.46 2.92
CA ILE A 228 -17.97 -2.43 3.80
C ILE A 228 -16.82 -1.71 3.08
N MET A 229 -15.87 -2.47 2.52
CA MET A 229 -14.69 -1.89 1.88
C MET A 229 -13.97 -2.91 0.98
N TYR A 230 -13.52 -2.46 -0.17
CA TYR A 230 -12.60 -3.17 -1.06
C TYR A 230 -11.62 -2.18 -1.66
N PHE A 231 -10.79 -2.57 -2.63
CA PHE A 231 -9.97 -1.63 -3.36
C PHE A 231 -10.09 -1.84 -4.87
N ASN A 232 -10.03 -0.72 -5.60
CA ASN A 232 -9.94 -0.67 -7.05
C ASN A 232 -8.49 -0.76 -7.45
N HIS A 233 -8.15 -1.67 -8.34
CA HIS A 233 -6.84 -1.79 -8.93
C HIS A 233 -6.95 -1.42 -10.41
N TYR A 234 -6.40 -0.28 -10.78
CA TYR A 234 -6.39 0.25 -12.15
C TYR A 234 -5.23 -0.35 -12.94
N PHE A 235 -5.30 -1.64 -13.10
CA PHE A 235 -4.27 -2.45 -13.72
C PHE A 235 -4.11 -2.05 -15.18
N TYR A 236 -2.89 -1.81 -15.65
CA TYR A 236 -2.53 -1.39 -17.01
C TYR A 236 -2.46 0.12 -17.29
N LEU A 237 -2.34 0.95 -16.30
CA LEU A 237 -1.98 2.35 -16.57
C LEU A 237 -0.72 2.46 -17.45
N ASN A 238 0.19 1.48 -17.36
CA ASN A 238 1.47 1.47 -18.07
C ASN A 238 1.75 0.22 -18.92
N LYS A 239 0.84 -0.76 -19.07
CA LYS A 239 1.15 -2.04 -19.74
C LYS A 239 0.05 -2.45 -20.72
N GLU A 240 0.44 -2.79 -21.93
CA GLU A 240 -0.42 -3.51 -22.87
C GLU A 240 -0.58 -4.95 -22.40
N ARG A 241 -1.70 -5.30 -21.81
CA ARG A 241 -2.09 -6.69 -21.58
C ARG A 241 -3.52 -6.92 -22.03
N GLY A 242 -3.70 -8.01 -22.73
CA GLY A 242 -4.86 -8.72 -23.23
C GLY A 242 -6.24 -8.05 -23.14
N LYS A 243 -6.93 -8.09 -24.27
CA LYS A 243 -8.35 -7.77 -24.42
C LYS A 243 -9.18 -8.81 -23.66
N ASP A 244 -9.36 -8.60 -22.37
CA ASP A 244 -10.34 -9.38 -21.63
C ASP A 244 -11.71 -8.69 -21.72
N ASN A 245 -12.70 -9.44 -22.16
CA ASN A 245 -14.08 -8.98 -22.29
C ASN A 245 -14.69 -8.80 -20.90
N LYS A 246 -14.55 -7.60 -20.36
CA LYS A 246 -15.12 -7.27 -19.05
C LYS A 246 -16.33 -6.39 -19.27
N ASN A 247 -17.50 -6.94 -18.96
CA ASN A 247 -18.81 -6.32 -19.23
C ASN A 247 -19.46 -5.70 -18.00
N LEU A 248 -18.72 -5.62 -16.89
CA LEU A 248 -19.22 -5.02 -15.66
C LEU A 248 -18.84 -3.55 -15.58
N THR A 249 -19.74 -2.77 -15.00
CA THR A 249 -19.50 -1.35 -14.72
C THR A 249 -19.67 -1.12 -13.23
N ASP A 250 -18.67 -0.50 -12.60
CA ASP A 250 -18.72 -0.09 -11.21
C ASP A 250 -18.37 1.39 -11.09
N LYS A 251 -19.33 2.19 -10.66
CA LYS A 251 -19.21 3.63 -10.45
C LYS A 251 -19.13 4.02 -8.97
N SER A 252 -18.98 3.06 -8.08
CA SER A 252 -19.01 3.31 -6.64
C SER A 252 -17.97 4.30 -6.14
N ILE A 253 -16.86 4.48 -6.85
CA ILE A 253 -15.83 5.47 -6.51
C ILE A 253 -16.28 6.92 -6.79
N GLU A 254 -17.23 7.17 -7.70
CA GLU A 254 -17.71 8.53 -8.06
C GLU A 254 -18.16 9.33 -6.84
N ARG A 255 -18.81 8.69 -5.88
CA ARG A 255 -19.26 9.35 -4.65
C ARG A 255 -18.10 9.92 -3.85
N LEU A 256 -16.94 9.20 -3.81
CA LEU A 256 -15.72 9.64 -3.14
C LEU A 256 -15.05 10.77 -3.91
N LEU A 257 -14.99 10.66 -5.24
CA LEU A 257 -14.43 11.72 -6.09
C LEU A 257 -15.22 13.01 -5.94
N ASN A 258 -16.56 12.92 -5.90
CA ASN A 258 -17.44 14.07 -5.71
C ASN A 258 -17.29 14.68 -4.31
N GLU A 259 -17.29 13.86 -3.26
CA GLU A 259 -17.11 14.30 -1.87
C GLU A 259 -15.76 14.98 -1.65
N PHE A 260 -14.71 14.45 -2.29
CA PHE A 260 -13.34 14.94 -2.13
C PHE A 260 -12.98 16.07 -3.08
N ASN A 261 -13.86 16.42 -4.04
CA ASN A 261 -13.60 17.38 -5.11
C ASN A 261 -12.34 17.01 -5.92
N LEU A 262 -12.26 15.74 -6.35
CA LEU A 262 -11.17 15.15 -7.14
C LEU A 262 -11.60 14.84 -8.58
#